data_4b91bfe1de4e58182e35e33b8fd7b445
#
_entry.id   4b91bfe1de4e58182e35e33b8fd7b445
#
_cell.length_a   1.000
_cell.length_b   1.000
_cell.length_c   1.000
_cell.angle_alpha   90.00
_cell.angle_beta   90.00
_cell.angle_gamma   90.00
#
_symmetry.space_group_name_H-M   'P 1'
#
loop_
_entity.id
_entity.type
_entity.pdbx_description
1 polymer ?
#
loop_
_entity_poly.entity_id
_entity_poly.type
_entity_poly.pdbx_seq_one_letter_code
_entity_poly.pdbx_strand_id
1 'polypeptide(L)'
;MSLPVLALLGLLAALAGSLGGIGGATLLVPALLVGGMEPTVAAPIGLMVVGAGSLASGARQLDEGLVHHRIGLTVELAASVGVVGGALASTQVPEQLLAFVLAGAALVGAVAAFARKGMRNLPHAAFGQEAVTGEWPGTLGGQYRLGDEVVPYQARRVPLGMVLCLGAGVVAGLSGVGGGFLKTPAMSEVMHVPAKVAAATTTFTLGLTAATGLLVYAGQGRLELRNGAAAVLGALAGGLLGARLQSSISPVTARRLTGVLLLVVAVVVAARAVLK
;
A
#
# COMPACT_ATOMS: atom_id res chain seq x y z
N MET A 1 -19.79 12.86 -8.75
CA MET A 1 -18.59 13.73 -8.81
C MET A 1 -18.22 13.99 -10.26
N SER A 2 -17.62 15.16 -10.60
CA SER A 2 -17.18 15.44 -11.97
C SER A 2 -15.86 14.68 -12.30
N LEU A 3 -15.65 14.34 -13.58
CA LEU A 3 -14.44 13.61 -14.00
C LEU A 3 -13.12 14.33 -13.66
N PRO A 4 -13.01 15.69 -13.82
CA PRO A 4 -11.80 16.40 -13.41
C PRO A 4 -11.50 16.29 -11.91
N VAL A 5 -12.52 16.30 -11.07
CA VAL A 5 -12.35 16.12 -9.60
C VAL A 5 -11.84 14.72 -9.29
N LEU A 6 -12.36 13.68 -9.96
CA LEU A 6 -11.88 12.31 -9.80
C LEU A 6 -10.41 12.16 -10.25
N ALA A 7 -10.03 12.78 -11.36
CA ALA A 7 -8.65 12.79 -11.83
C ALA A 7 -7.71 13.50 -10.83
N LEU A 8 -8.12 14.67 -10.31
CA LEU A 8 -7.34 15.39 -9.29
C LEU A 8 -7.19 14.60 -7.99
N LEU A 9 -8.27 13.98 -7.51
CA LEU A 9 -8.22 13.13 -6.33
C LEU A 9 -7.33 11.89 -6.55
N GLY A 10 -7.41 11.27 -7.74
CA GLY A 10 -6.53 10.17 -8.13
C GLY A 10 -5.06 10.58 -8.12
N LEU A 11 -4.74 11.76 -8.68
CA LEU A 11 -3.39 12.32 -8.70
C LEU A 11 -2.85 12.55 -7.29
N LEU A 12 -3.58 13.28 -6.46
CA LEU A 12 -3.14 13.59 -5.09
C LEU A 12 -3.02 12.33 -4.22
N ALA A 13 -3.96 11.41 -4.37
CA ALA A 13 -3.97 10.17 -3.63
C ALA A 13 -2.79 9.25 -4.02
N ALA A 14 -2.52 9.09 -5.32
CA ALA A 14 -1.42 8.26 -5.79
C ALA A 14 -0.05 8.88 -5.48
N LEU A 15 0.08 10.21 -5.57
CA LEU A 15 1.29 10.93 -5.18
C LEU A 15 1.60 10.68 -3.70
N ALA A 16 0.65 10.91 -2.81
CA ALA A 16 0.83 10.69 -1.39
C ALA A 16 1.04 9.21 -1.04
N GLY A 17 0.31 8.31 -1.72
CA GLY A 17 0.40 6.86 -1.54
C GLY A 17 1.76 6.28 -1.93
N SER A 18 2.38 6.77 -3.00
CA SER A 18 3.69 6.32 -3.44
C SER A 18 4.83 6.78 -2.52
N LEU A 19 4.70 7.95 -1.89
CA LEU A 19 5.68 8.44 -0.91
C LEU A 19 5.81 7.52 0.31
N GLY A 20 4.70 6.94 0.77
CA GLY A 20 4.65 6.09 1.96
C GLY A 20 4.57 4.59 1.72
N GLY A 21 4.42 4.15 0.46
CA GLY A 21 4.14 2.74 0.14
C GLY A 21 2.80 2.25 0.69
N ILE A 22 1.83 3.16 0.91
CA ILE A 22 0.53 2.83 1.51
C ILE A 22 -0.56 2.53 0.47
N GLY A 23 -0.30 2.86 -0.79
CA GLY A 23 -1.29 2.80 -1.87
C GLY A 23 -2.24 4.00 -1.87
N GLY A 24 -2.41 4.63 -3.04
CA GLY A 24 -3.19 5.85 -3.20
C GLY A 24 -4.65 5.72 -2.76
N ALA A 25 -5.25 4.53 -2.92
CA ALA A 25 -6.65 4.33 -2.54
C ALA A 25 -6.94 4.49 -1.04
N THR A 26 -5.93 4.38 -0.19
CA THR A 26 -6.09 4.63 1.26
C THR A 26 -6.59 6.06 1.53
N LEU A 27 -6.26 7.00 0.67
CA LEU A 27 -6.74 8.38 0.72
C LEU A 27 -7.95 8.59 -0.20
N LEU A 28 -7.94 7.98 -1.40
CA LEU A 28 -9.00 8.15 -2.39
C LEU A 28 -10.34 7.60 -1.91
N VAL A 29 -10.38 6.35 -1.44
CA VAL A 29 -11.66 5.72 -1.05
C VAL A 29 -12.39 6.52 0.03
N PRO A 30 -11.77 6.94 1.16
CA PRO A 30 -12.41 7.84 2.10
C PRO A 30 -12.90 9.15 1.47
N ALA A 31 -12.13 9.76 0.57
CA ALA A 31 -12.54 10.98 -0.11
C ALA A 31 -13.77 10.76 -1.01
N LEU A 32 -13.84 9.64 -1.74
CA LEU A 32 -15.01 9.27 -2.54
C LEU A 32 -16.25 9.04 -1.67
N LEU A 33 -16.07 8.34 -0.54
CA LEU A 33 -17.15 8.11 0.42
C LEU A 33 -17.65 9.44 1.00
N VAL A 34 -16.78 10.35 1.41
CA VAL A 34 -17.15 11.70 1.88
C VAL A 34 -17.86 12.49 0.77
N GLY A 35 -17.45 12.33 -0.47
CA GLY A 35 -18.11 12.90 -1.65
C GLY A 35 -19.47 12.29 -2.00
N GLY A 36 -20.00 11.36 -1.19
CA GLY A 36 -21.32 10.75 -1.36
C GLY A 36 -21.34 9.53 -2.29
N MET A 37 -20.18 9.01 -2.69
CA MET A 37 -20.13 7.77 -3.49
C MET A 37 -20.40 6.54 -2.61
N GLU A 38 -21.14 5.58 -3.14
CA GLU A 38 -21.40 4.32 -2.44
C GLU A 38 -20.13 3.48 -2.30
N PRO A 39 -19.93 2.75 -1.18
CA PRO A 39 -18.78 1.88 -0.97
C PRO A 39 -18.61 0.82 -2.08
N THR A 40 -19.73 0.31 -2.60
CA THR A 40 -19.79 -0.68 -3.67
C THR A 40 -19.17 -0.20 -4.98
N VAL A 41 -19.19 1.12 -5.23
CA VAL A 41 -18.60 1.79 -6.39
C VAL A 41 -17.21 2.32 -6.07
N ALA A 42 -17.01 2.89 -4.88
CA ALA A 42 -15.74 3.47 -4.47
C ALA A 42 -14.61 2.43 -4.36
N ALA A 43 -14.91 1.21 -3.89
CA ALA A 43 -13.93 0.16 -3.68
C ALA A 43 -13.25 -0.31 -4.99
N PRO A 44 -13.98 -0.66 -6.07
CA PRO A 44 -13.36 -0.96 -7.36
C PRO A 44 -12.52 0.19 -7.92
N ILE A 45 -13.00 1.45 -7.84
CA ILE A 45 -12.26 2.64 -8.29
C ILE A 45 -10.97 2.78 -7.47
N GLY A 46 -11.02 2.54 -6.17
CA GLY A 46 -9.84 2.51 -5.32
C GLY A 46 -8.78 1.52 -5.81
N LEU A 47 -9.17 0.27 -6.09
CA LEU A 47 -8.24 -0.73 -6.61
C LEU A 47 -7.70 -0.36 -8.00
N MET A 48 -8.50 0.25 -8.90
CA MET A 48 -8.00 0.74 -10.18
C MET A 48 -6.88 1.78 -9.99
N VAL A 49 -7.06 2.71 -9.06
CA VAL A 49 -6.05 3.72 -8.71
C VAL A 49 -4.81 3.11 -8.05
N VAL A 50 -4.99 2.10 -7.19
CA VAL A 50 -3.85 1.34 -6.62
C VAL A 50 -3.05 0.67 -7.71
N GLY A 51 -3.70 -0.04 -8.63
CA GLY A 51 -3.04 -0.70 -9.75
C GLY A 51 -2.26 0.29 -10.62
N ALA A 52 -2.90 1.39 -11.02
CA ALA A 52 -2.27 2.44 -11.83
C ALA A 52 -1.08 3.09 -11.12
N GLY A 53 -1.24 3.45 -9.84
CA GLY A 53 -0.18 4.04 -9.03
C GLY A 53 1.00 3.09 -8.81
N SER A 54 0.72 1.79 -8.62
CA SER A 54 1.73 0.75 -8.51
C SER A 54 2.54 0.60 -9.81
N LEU A 55 1.89 0.56 -10.96
CA LEU A 55 2.57 0.48 -12.26
C LEU A 55 3.41 1.73 -12.51
N ALA A 56 2.89 2.91 -12.20
CA ALA A 56 3.58 4.19 -12.43
C ALA A 56 4.82 4.36 -11.55
N SER A 57 4.77 3.91 -10.27
CA SER A 57 5.87 4.09 -9.32
C SER A 57 6.79 2.87 -9.23
N GLY A 58 6.27 1.68 -9.50
CA GLY A 58 7.00 0.42 -9.35
C GLY A 58 8.21 0.29 -10.27
N ALA A 59 8.11 0.74 -11.52
CA ALA A 59 9.22 0.69 -12.47
C ALA A 59 10.46 1.42 -11.94
N ARG A 60 10.30 2.63 -11.45
CA ARG A 60 11.42 3.42 -10.89
C ARG A 60 12.01 2.76 -9.64
N GLN A 61 11.16 2.23 -8.76
CA GLN A 61 11.62 1.56 -7.54
C GLN A 61 12.39 0.27 -7.82
N LEU A 62 12.06 -0.42 -8.93
CA LEU A 62 12.81 -1.54 -9.46
C LEU A 62 14.20 -1.11 -9.94
N ASP A 63 14.29 -0.06 -10.74
CA ASP A 63 15.54 0.48 -11.26
C ASP A 63 16.48 0.94 -10.12
N GLU A 64 15.92 1.48 -9.04
CA GLU A 64 16.68 1.88 -7.84
C GLU A 64 17.12 0.69 -6.96
N GLY A 65 16.79 -0.56 -7.31
CA GLY A 65 17.13 -1.76 -6.54
C GLY A 65 16.48 -1.84 -5.15
N LEU A 66 15.37 -1.13 -4.95
CA LEU A 66 14.66 -1.07 -3.67
C LEU A 66 13.60 -2.16 -3.50
N VAL A 67 13.19 -2.81 -4.59
CA VAL A 67 12.17 -3.87 -4.57
C VAL A 67 12.82 -5.20 -4.26
N HIS A 68 12.30 -5.90 -3.26
CA HIS A 68 12.68 -7.28 -2.98
C HIS A 68 11.60 -8.24 -3.49
N HIS A 69 11.77 -8.79 -4.68
CA HIS A 69 10.77 -9.60 -5.38
C HIS A 69 10.31 -10.81 -4.58
N ARG A 70 11.25 -11.56 -4.00
CA ARG A 70 10.94 -12.80 -3.26
C ARG A 70 10.13 -12.54 -2.01
N ILE A 71 10.52 -11.53 -1.19
CA ILE A 71 9.73 -11.13 -0.04
C ILE A 71 8.36 -10.67 -0.51
N GLY A 72 8.33 -9.80 -1.54
CA GLY A 72 7.10 -9.27 -2.11
C GLY A 72 6.14 -10.35 -2.55
N LEU A 73 6.57 -11.29 -3.39
CA LEU A 73 5.74 -12.38 -3.89
C LEU A 73 5.28 -13.32 -2.78
N THR A 74 6.16 -13.61 -1.80
CA THR A 74 5.81 -14.48 -0.66
C THR A 74 4.64 -13.90 0.15
N VAL A 75 4.69 -12.61 0.50
CA VAL A 75 3.61 -11.98 1.27
C VAL A 75 2.39 -11.69 0.40
N GLU A 76 2.58 -11.48 -0.91
CA GLU A 76 1.51 -11.22 -1.87
C GLU A 76 0.62 -12.44 -2.09
N LEU A 77 1.15 -13.65 -2.09
CA LEU A 77 0.35 -14.87 -2.16
C LEU A 77 -0.70 -14.89 -1.04
N ALA A 78 -0.28 -14.61 0.20
CA ALA A 78 -1.20 -14.56 1.33
C ALA A 78 -2.18 -13.39 1.20
N ALA A 79 -1.69 -12.21 0.79
CA ALA A 79 -2.53 -11.03 0.60
C ALA A 79 -3.59 -11.24 -0.50
N SER A 80 -3.24 -11.88 -1.62
CA SER A 80 -4.17 -12.17 -2.72
C SER A 80 -5.30 -13.10 -2.28
N VAL A 81 -5.00 -14.15 -1.50
CA VAL A 81 -6.04 -14.99 -0.89
C VAL A 81 -6.99 -14.15 -0.02
N GLY A 82 -6.42 -13.26 0.81
CA GLY A 82 -7.21 -12.33 1.63
C GLY A 82 -8.08 -11.40 0.78
N VAL A 83 -7.53 -10.84 -0.29
CA VAL A 83 -8.27 -9.94 -1.22
C VAL A 83 -9.46 -10.66 -1.85
N VAL A 84 -9.28 -11.88 -2.33
CA VAL A 84 -10.38 -12.67 -2.90
C VAL A 84 -11.48 -12.85 -1.86
N GLY A 85 -11.15 -13.32 -0.66
CA GLY A 85 -12.11 -13.50 0.43
C GLY A 85 -12.82 -12.20 0.81
N GLY A 86 -12.07 -11.11 0.97
CA GLY A 86 -12.62 -9.80 1.30
C GLY A 86 -13.54 -9.23 0.21
N ALA A 87 -13.13 -9.33 -1.05
CA ALA A 87 -13.93 -8.83 -2.18
C ALA A 87 -15.24 -9.62 -2.35
N LEU A 88 -15.20 -10.95 -2.18
CA LEU A 88 -16.41 -11.78 -2.19
C LEU A 88 -17.34 -11.43 -1.03
N ALA A 89 -16.81 -11.19 0.16
CA ALA A 89 -17.60 -10.84 1.33
C ALA A 89 -18.11 -9.39 1.33
N SER A 90 -17.55 -8.49 0.51
CA SER A 90 -17.78 -7.04 0.56
C SER A 90 -19.26 -6.63 0.35
N THR A 91 -20.07 -7.47 -0.32
CA THR A 91 -21.50 -7.24 -0.54
C THR A 91 -22.38 -7.67 0.64
N GLN A 92 -21.83 -8.48 1.56
CA GLN A 92 -22.56 -9.04 2.70
C GLN A 92 -22.27 -8.27 4.00
N VAL A 93 -21.24 -7.43 4.00
CA VAL A 93 -20.79 -6.68 5.18
C VAL A 93 -21.48 -5.31 5.23
N PRO A 94 -22.12 -4.94 6.37
CA PRO A 94 -22.71 -3.63 6.52
C PRO A 94 -21.72 -2.49 6.33
N GLU A 95 -22.16 -1.39 5.71
CA GLU A 95 -21.32 -0.21 5.42
C GLU A 95 -20.61 0.33 6.67
N GLN A 96 -21.33 0.37 7.79
CA GLN A 96 -20.77 0.82 9.07
C GLN A 96 -19.61 -0.06 9.54
N LEU A 97 -19.74 -1.38 9.43
CA LEU A 97 -18.67 -2.31 9.81
C LEU A 97 -17.45 -2.15 8.91
N LEU A 98 -17.65 -1.97 7.60
CA LEU A 98 -16.57 -1.67 6.65
C LEU A 98 -15.83 -0.38 7.03
N ALA A 99 -16.56 0.66 7.40
CA ALA A 99 -15.99 1.92 7.84
C ALA A 99 -15.16 1.76 9.14
N PHE A 100 -15.65 1.03 10.13
CA PHE A 100 -14.90 0.76 11.36
C PHE A 100 -13.66 -0.11 11.12
N VAL A 101 -13.75 -1.13 10.27
CA VAL A 101 -12.58 -1.95 9.88
C VAL A 101 -11.52 -1.09 9.21
N LEU A 102 -11.92 -0.20 8.29
CA LEU A 102 -11.00 0.70 7.61
C LEU A 102 -10.37 1.71 8.56
N ALA A 103 -11.19 2.33 9.44
CA ALA A 103 -10.71 3.30 10.43
C ALA A 103 -9.74 2.63 11.43
N GLY A 104 -10.08 1.46 11.93
CA GLY A 104 -9.22 0.69 12.84
C GLY A 104 -7.91 0.28 12.20
N ALA A 105 -7.95 -0.21 10.98
CA ALA A 105 -6.76 -0.58 10.23
C ALA A 105 -5.87 0.64 9.91
N ALA A 106 -6.46 1.78 9.53
CA ALA A 106 -5.72 3.03 9.33
C ALA A 106 -5.07 3.53 10.63
N LEU A 107 -5.78 3.41 11.77
CA LEU A 107 -5.24 3.77 13.08
C LEU A 107 -4.05 2.88 13.48
N VAL A 108 -4.16 1.57 13.28
CA VAL A 108 -3.04 0.63 13.51
C VAL A 108 -1.84 1.00 12.65
N GLY A 109 -2.05 1.30 11.36
CA GLY A 109 -0.99 1.76 10.46
C GLY A 109 -0.37 3.09 10.90
N ALA A 110 -1.17 4.05 11.39
CA ALA A 110 -0.69 5.32 11.92
C ALA A 110 0.17 5.11 13.18
N VAL A 111 -0.33 4.32 14.13
CA VAL A 111 0.42 3.99 15.37
C VAL A 111 1.74 3.31 15.02
N ALA A 112 1.75 2.34 14.11
CA ALA A 112 2.97 1.67 13.66
C ALA A 112 3.96 2.66 13.03
N ALA A 113 3.47 3.63 12.23
CA ALA A 113 4.29 4.65 11.62
C ALA A 113 4.97 5.59 12.66
N PHE A 114 4.26 5.94 13.74
CA PHE A 114 4.80 6.82 14.79
C PHE A 114 5.61 6.09 15.87
N ALA A 115 5.22 4.84 16.21
CA ALA A 115 5.85 4.07 17.29
C ALA A 115 7.29 3.65 16.97
N ARG A 116 7.70 3.67 15.72
CA ARG A 116 9.00 3.18 15.27
C ARG A 116 10.16 4.07 15.76
N LYS A 117 11.01 3.51 16.59
CA LYS A 117 12.26 4.13 17.06
C LYS A 117 13.44 3.56 16.27
N GLY A 118 13.99 4.35 15.35
CA GLY A 118 15.23 4.03 14.64
C GLY A 118 15.13 2.99 13.52
N MET A 119 16.26 2.73 12.85
CA MET A 119 16.41 1.70 11.83
C MET A 119 16.80 0.40 12.51
N ARG A 120 16.03 -0.68 12.24
CA ARG A 120 16.40 -2.04 12.69
C ARG A 120 17.13 -2.76 11.57
N ASN A 121 18.27 -2.26 11.17
CA ASN A 121 19.16 -3.00 10.30
C ASN A 121 19.99 -3.93 11.18
N LEU A 122 19.94 -5.23 10.91
CA LEU A 122 20.81 -6.19 11.57
C LEU A 122 21.99 -6.42 10.63
N PRO A 123 23.21 -6.08 11.05
CA PRO A 123 24.40 -6.44 10.28
C PRO A 123 24.46 -7.97 10.20
N HIS A 124 24.58 -8.51 8.99
CA HIS A 124 24.82 -9.91 8.77
C HIS A 124 26.24 -10.06 8.22
N ALA A 125 27.12 -10.63 9.04
CA ALA A 125 28.55 -10.78 8.73
C ALA A 125 28.87 -11.82 7.63
N ALA A 126 27.87 -12.40 6.96
CA ALA A 126 28.05 -13.61 6.16
C ALA A 126 28.14 -13.41 4.64
N PHE A 127 27.98 -12.20 4.14
CA PHE A 127 28.01 -11.97 2.69
C PHE A 127 29.04 -10.90 2.34
N GLY A 128 29.89 -11.26 1.37
CA GLY A 128 31.03 -10.46 0.96
C GLY A 128 30.67 -9.03 0.54
N GLN A 129 31.67 -8.18 0.61
CA GLN A 129 31.64 -6.72 0.39
C GLN A 129 31.41 -6.33 -1.07
N GLU A 130 30.52 -6.98 -1.80
CA GLU A 130 30.15 -6.48 -3.12
C GLU A 130 29.13 -5.34 -2.95
N ALA A 131 29.52 -4.16 -3.42
CA ALA A 131 28.77 -2.91 -3.31
C ALA A 131 27.51 -2.83 -4.22
N VAL A 132 26.90 -3.98 -4.55
CA VAL A 132 25.73 -4.06 -5.45
C VAL A 132 24.47 -4.07 -4.61
N THR A 133 23.61 -3.04 -4.79
CA THR A 133 22.28 -3.00 -4.16
C THR A 133 21.34 -4.01 -4.81
N GLY A 134 20.46 -4.62 -4.02
CA GLY A 134 19.46 -5.56 -4.50
C GLY A 134 19.26 -6.76 -3.58
N GLU A 135 18.47 -7.72 -4.05
CA GLU A 135 18.22 -8.97 -3.32
C GLU A 135 19.33 -9.99 -3.53
N TRP A 136 19.62 -10.77 -2.49
CA TRP A 136 20.59 -11.88 -2.60
C TRP A 136 19.92 -13.11 -3.20
N PRO A 137 20.57 -13.78 -4.17
CA PRO A 137 20.04 -14.97 -4.79
C PRO A 137 19.71 -16.08 -3.79
N GLY A 138 18.53 -16.67 -3.90
CA GLY A 138 18.12 -17.82 -3.07
C GLY A 138 17.69 -17.49 -1.63
N THR A 139 17.69 -16.22 -1.22
CA THR A 139 17.40 -15.82 0.16
C THR A 139 16.23 -14.82 0.26
N LEU A 140 15.76 -14.55 1.47
CA LEU A 140 14.84 -13.43 1.78
C LEU A 140 15.62 -12.27 2.41
N GLY A 141 16.82 -12.02 1.91
CA GLY A 141 17.72 -10.96 2.31
C GLY A 141 18.27 -10.21 1.11
N GLY A 142 18.94 -9.11 1.39
CA GLY A 142 19.53 -8.26 0.38
C GLY A 142 20.28 -7.10 1.01
N GLN A 143 20.66 -6.15 0.19
CA GLN A 143 21.29 -4.92 0.64
C GLN A 143 20.72 -3.73 -0.12
N TYR A 144 20.66 -2.58 0.54
CA TYR A 144 20.17 -1.35 -0.04
C TYR A 144 21.06 -0.17 0.32
N ARG A 145 21.02 0.88 -0.50
CA ARG A 145 21.82 2.08 -0.27
C ARG A 145 21.11 3.03 0.68
N LEU A 146 21.84 3.47 1.71
CA LEU A 146 21.40 4.48 2.68
C LEU A 146 22.42 5.61 2.71
N GLY A 147 22.21 6.67 1.94
CA GLY A 147 23.26 7.67 1.70
C GLY A 147 24.41 7.02 0.93
N ASP A 148 25.62 7.11 1.47
CA ASP A 148 26.84 6.52 0.88
C ASP A 148 27.10 5.10 1.39
N GLU A 149 26.35 4.60 2.37
CA GLU A 149 26.55 3.27 2.94
C GLU A 149 25.62 2.23 2.28
N VAL A 150 26.14 1.02 2.11
CA VAL A 150 25.36 -0.15 1.71
C VAL A 150 25.05 -0.99 2.94
N VAL A 151 23.77 -1.14 3.24
CA VAL A 151 23.28 -1.77 4.47
C VAL A 151 22.62 -3.10 4.15
N PRO A 152 23.14 -4.23 4.69
CA PRO A 152 22.53 -5.55 4.52
C PRO A 152 21.29 -5.70 5.40
N TYR A 153 20.32 -6.52 4.96
CA TYR A 153 19.14 -6.89 5.73
C TYR A 153 18.70 -8.30 5.40
N GLN A 154 17.93 -8.91 6.32
CA GLN A 154 17.28 -10.20 6.11
C GLN A 154 15.89 -10.19 6.75
N ALA A 155 14.87 -10.69 6.02
CA ALA A 155 13.54 -10.83 6.55
C ALA A 155 13.49 -11.88 7.65
N ARG A 156 12.76 -11.57 8.73
CA ARG A 156 12.50 -12.47 9.86
C ARG A 156 11.00 -12.66 10.06
N ARG A 157 10.60 -13.66 10.82
CA ARG A 157 9.19 -13.91 11.18
C ARG A 157 8.26 -13.92 9.96
N VAL A 158 8.73 -14.45 8.84
CA VAL A 158 8.01 -14.47 7.55
C VAL A 158 6.60 -15.05 7.68
N PRO A 159 6.36 -16.18 8.39
CA PRO A 159 5.01 -16.71 8.55
C PRO A 159 4.04 -15.73 9.21
N LEU A 160 4.50 -15.01 10.25
CA LEU A 160 3.68 -13.98 10.90
C LEU A 160 3.41 -12.80 9.97
N GLY A 161 4.42 -12.40 9.19
CA GLY A 161 4.27 -11.40 8.13
C GLY A 161 3.22 -11.80 7.09
N MET A 162 3.20 -13.05 6.66
CA MET A 162 2.19 -13.58 5.74
C MET A 162 0.78 -13.53 6.33
N VAL A 163 0.59 -13.91 7.59
CA VAL A 163 -0.72 -13.83 8.27
C VAL A 163 -1.22 -12.39 8.34
N LEU A 164 -0.34 -11.44 8.68
CA LEU A 164 -0.70 -10.02 8.70
C LEU A 164 -1.03 -9.49 7.30
N CYS A 165 -0.28 -9.93 6.27
CA CYS A 165 -0.56 -9.56 4.88
C CYS A 165 -1.85 -10.19 4.35
N LEU A 166 -2.22 -11.40 4.80
CA LEU A 166 -3.53 -11.98 4.53
C LEU A 166 -4.64 -11.10 5.11
N GLY A 167 -4.52 -10.67 6.36
CA GLY A 167 -5.46 -9.73 6.98
C GLY A 167 -5.52 -8.38 6.23
N ALA A 168 -4.35 -7.85 5.81
CA ALA A 168 -4.28 -6.65 4.98
C ALA A 168 -5.01 -6.84 3.64
N GLY A 169 -4.90 -8.03 3.05
CA GLY A 169 -5.62 -8.41 1.84
C GLY A 169 -7.13 -8.45 2.05
N VAL A 170 -7.61 -9.04 3.15
CA VAL A 170 -9.05 -9.04 3.49
C VAL A 170 -9.58 -7.60 3.58
N VAL A 171 -8.88 -6.72 4.30
CA VAL A 171 -9.27 -5.30 4.38
C VAL A 171 -9.24 -4.64 2.99
N ALA A 172 -8.23 -4.93 2.18
CA ALA A 172 -8.13 -4.41 0.82
C ALA A 172 -9.29 -4.86 -0.06
N GLY A 173 -9.65 -6.14 -0.01
CA GLY A 173 -10.77 -6.70 -0.76
C GLY A 173 -12.13 -6.21 -0.28
N LEU A 174 -12.30 -5.98 1.03
CA LEU A 174 -13.54 -5.42 1.57
C LEU A 174 -13.75 -3.96 1.17
N SER A 175 -12.72 -3.14 1.25
CA SER A 175 -12.82 -1.67 1.19
C SER A 175 -12.22 -1.03 -0.06
N GLY A 176 -11.50 -1.78 -0.89
CA GLY A 176 -10.87 -1.25 -2.10
C GLY A 176 -9.59 -0.42 -1.88
N VAL A 177 -9.03 -0.38 -0.65
CA VAL A 177 -7.89 0.49 -0.32
C VAL A 177 -6.50 -0.10 -0.63
N GLY A 178 -6.43 -1.31 -1.18
CA GLY A 178 -5.17 -1.95 -1.61
C GLY A 178 -4.31 -2.56 -0.50
N GLY A 179 -4.56 -2.29 0.77
CA GLY A 179 -3.89 -2.92 1.92
C GLY A 179 -2.43 -2.51 2.18
N GLY A 180 -1.85 -1.64 1.38
CA GLY A 180 -0.45 -1.23 1.51
C GLY A 180 -0.10 -0.60 2.86
N PHE A 181 -1.04 0.12 3.45
CA PHE A 181 -0.89 0.76 4.75
C PHE A 181 -0.74 -0.25 5.93
N LEU A 182 -1.16 -1.49 5.75
CA LEU A 182 -0.91 -2.60 6.69
C LEU A 182 0.28 -3.46 6.25
N LYS A 183 0.45 -3.71 4.95
CA LYS A 183 1.55 -4.52 4.42
C LYS A 183 2.92 -3.89 4.69
N THR A 184 3.05 -2.58 4.48
CA THR A 184 4.31 -1.86 4.74
C THR A 184 4.76 -2.00 6.20
N PRO A 185 3.95 -1.70 7.23
CA PRO A 185 4.36 -1.93 8.61
C PRO A 185 4.53 -3.42 8.96
N ALA A 186 3.74 -4.33 8.39
CA ALA A 186 3.94 -5.77 8.58
C ALA A 186 5.35 -6.19 8.13
N MET A 187 5.79 -5.74 6.96
CA MET A 187 7.13 -6.03 6.46
C MET A 187 8.21 -5.31 7.28
N SER A 188 8.01 -4.03 7.63
CA SER A 188 9.05 -3.25 8.28
C SER A 188 9.17 -3.52 9.79
N GLU A 189 8.06 -3.68 10.51
CA GLU A 189 8.08 -3.83 11.97
C GLU A 189 8.14 -5.30 12.40
N VAL A 190 7.43 -6.19 11.69
CA VAL A 190 7.35 -7.60 12.07
C VAL A 190 8.43 -8.42 11.37
N MET A 191 8.61 -8.21 10.06
CA MET A 191 9.60 -8.95 9.28
C MET A 191 10.99 -8.28 9.30
N HIS A 192 11.14 -7.11 9.92
CA HIS A 192 12.40 -6.36 10.06
C HIS A 192 13.04 -5.96 8.71
N VAL A 193 12.24 -5.82 7.67
CA VAL A 193 12.69 -5.31 6.37
C VAL A 193 12.90 -3.79 6.48
N PRO A 194 13.98 -3.21 5.91
CA PRO A 194 14.19 -1.77 5.93
C PRO A 194 13.00 -1.00 5.35
N ALA A 195 12.63 0.14 5.96
CA ALA A 195 11.39 0.83 5.61
C ALA A 195 11.29 1.26 4.13
N LYS A 196 12.41 1.68 3.52
CA LYS A 196 12.45 2.02 2.08
C LYS A 196 12.18 0.78 1.22
N VAL A 197 12.82 -0.34 1.54
CA VAL A 197 12.64 -1.62 0.84
C VAL A 197 11.21 -2.13 1.03
N ALA A 198 10.70 -2.10 2.27
CA ALA A 198 9.32 -2.50 2.58
C ALA A 198 8.29 -1.65 1.82
N ALA A 199 8.46 -0.32 1.78
CA ALA A 199 7.57 0.56 1.04
C ALA A 199 7.63 0.32 -0.47
N ALA A 200 8.82 0.21 -1.05
CA ALA A 200 9.00 -0.05 -2.47
C ALA A 200 8.44 -1.43 -2.87
N THR A 201 8.76 -2.47 -2.10
CA THR A 201 8.27 -3.84 -2.32
C THR A 201 6.74 -3.89 -2.19
N THR A 202 6.17 -3.22 -1.19
CA THR A 202 4.71 -3.11 -1.05
C THR A 202 4.09 -2.41 -2.25
N THR A 203 4.62 -1.24 -2.66
CA THR A 203 4.10 -0.50 -3.81
C THR A 203 4.11 -1.35 -5.08
N PHE A 204 5.19 -2.09 -5.32
CA PHE A 204 5.30 -3.01 -6.45
C PHE A 204 4.24 -4.12 -6.39
N THR A 205 4.05 -4.77 -5.24
CA THR A 205 3.08 -5.88 -5.10
C THR A 205 1.62 -5.42 -5.04
N LEU A 206 1.36 -4.14 -4.73
CA LEU A 206 0.00 -3.59 -4.74
C LEU A 206 -0.68 -3.69 -6.12
N GLY A 207 0.09 -3.72 -7.20
CA GLY A 207 -0.44 -4.00 -8.54
C GLY A 207 -1.10 -5.37 -8.64
N LEU A 208 -0.48 -6.39 -8.06
CA LEU A 208 -1.02 -7.75 -8.00
C LEU A 208 -2.25 -7.83 -7.09
N THR A 209 -2.18 -7.19 -5.91
CA THR A 209 -3.33 -7.05 -5.00
C THR A 209 -4.53 -6.42 -5.72
N ALA A 210 -4.30 -5.34 -6.45
CA ALA A 210 -5.33 -4.63 -7.19
C ALA A 210 -5.91 -5.48 -8.32
N ALA A 211 -5.06 -6.13 -9.11
CA ALA A 211 -5.50 -7.02 -10.19
C ALA A 211 -6.39 -8.16 -9.66
N THR A 212 -5.96 -8.81 -8.57
CA THR A 212 -6.72 -9.88 -7.92
C THR A 212 -8.11 -9.41 -7.48
N GLY A 213 -8.20 -8.27 -6.79
CA GLY A 213 -9.49 -7.73 -6.34
C GLY A 213 -10.38 -7.25 -7.48
N LEU A 214 -9.78 -6.63 -8.51
CA LEU A 214 -10.50 -6.17 -9.70
C LEU A 214 -11.10 -7.34 -10.50
N LEU A 215 -10.42 -8.49 -10.57
CA LEU A 215 -10.98 -9.69 -11.19
C LEU A 215 -12.25 -10.16 -10.47
N VAL A 216 -12.26 -10.14 -9.14
CA VAL A 216 -13.46 -10.49 -8.36
C VAL A 216 -14.56 -9.46 -8.58
N TYR A 217 -14.27 -8.18 -8.51
CA TYR A 217 -15.25 -7.12 -8.74
C TYR A 217 -15.78 -7.10 -10.17
N ALA A 218 -14.94 -7.45 -11.17
CA ALA A 218 -15.36 -7.62 -12.55
C ALA A 218 -16.38 -8.77 -12.69
N GLY A 219 -16.10 -9.91 -12.06
CA GLY A 219 -17.04 -11.04 -12.02
C GLY A 219 -18.37 -10.71 -11.33
N GLN A 220 -18.39 -9.74 -10.42
CA GLN A 220 -19.59 -9.23 -9.76
C GLN A 220 -20.32 -8.13 -10.56
N GLY A 221 -19.79 -7.70 -11.73
CA GLY A 221 -20.35 -6.62 -12.54
C GLY A 221 -20.23 -5.22 -11.92
N ARG A 222 -19.29 -5.01 -10.98
CA ARG A 222 -19.15 -3.78 -10.18
C ARG A 222 -18.15 -2.77 -10.73
N LEU A 223 -17.58 -3.00 -11.92
CA LEU A 223 -16.60 -2.09 -12.48
C LEU A 223 -17.27 -0.89 -13.15
N GLU A 224 -17.05 0.30 -12.59
CA GLU A 224 -17.50 1.56 -13.17
C GLU A 224 -16.36 2.23 -13.93
N LEU A 225 -16.23 1.86 -15.22
CA LEU A 225 -15.07 2.23 -16.04
C LEU A 225 -14.94 3.74 -16.26
N ARG A 226 -16.06 4.47 -16.39
CA ARG A 226 -16.04 5.91 -16.69
C ARG A 226 -15.37 6.73 -15.59
N ASN A 227 -15.81 6.52 -14.34
CA ASN A 227 -15.27 7.22 -13.18
C ASN A 227 -13.88 6.66 -12.81
N GLY A 228 -13.69 5.34 -12.95
CA GLY A 228 -12.41 4.67 -12.75
C GLY A 228 -11.34 5.20 -13.69
N ALA A 229 -11.61 5.36 -14.99
CA ALA A 229 -10.65 5.86 -15.96
C ALA A 229 -10.15 7.27 -15.61
N ALA A 230 -11.03 8.18 -15.20
CA ALA A 230 -10.62 9.52 -14.80
C ALA A 230 -9.66 9.48 -13.59
N ALA A 231 -10.00 8.69 -12.56
CA ALA A 231 -9.16 8.54 -11.38
C ALA A 231 -7.81 7.86 -11.71
N VAL A 232 -7.80 6.87 -12.61
CA VAL A 232 -6.60 6.16 -13.09
C VAL A 232 -5.64 7.10 -13.80
N LEU A 233 -6.13 7.95 -14.71
CA LEU A 233 -5.29 8.93 -15.41
C LEU A 233 -4.59 9.88 -14.41
N GLY A 234 -5.33 10.36 -13.42
CA GLY A 234 -4.74 11.13 -12.32
C GLY A 234 -3.70 10.32 -11.53
N ALA A 235 -4.01 9.06 -11.21
CA ALA A 235 -3.14 8.20 -10.43
C ALA A 235 -1.83 7.85 -11.14
N LEU A 236 -1.84 7.67 -12.45
CA LEU A 236 -0.61 7.49 -13.25
C LEU A 236 0.32 8.69 -13.11
N ALA A 237 -0.21 9.90 -13.31
CA ALA A 237 0.57 11.13 -13.14
C ALA A 237 1.07 11.29 -11.69
N GLY A 238 0.19 11.08 -10.70
CA GLY A 238 0.53 11.18 -9.29
C GLY A 238 1.55 10.15 -8.83
N GLY A 239 1.45 8.91 -9.31
CA GLY A 239 2.41 7.84 -9.03
C GLY A 239 3.81 8.12 -9.57
N LEU A 240 3.91 8.60 -10.82
CA LEU A 240 5.18 9.02 -11.42
C LEU A 240 5.84 10.16 -10.65
N LEU A 241 5.07 11.20 -10.30
CA LEU A 241 5.56 12.33 -9.51
C LEU A 241 5.98 11.90 -8.11
N GLY A 242 5.16 11.08 -7.45
CA GLY A 242 5.45 10.60 -6.10
C GLY A 242 6.67 9.70 -6.04
N ALA A 243 6.90 8.83 -7.04
CA ALA A 243 8.10 8.02 -7.14
C ALA A 243 9.37 8.87 -7.29
N ARG A 244 9.30 9.97 -8.07
CA ARG A 244 10.42 10.92 -8.18
C ARG A 244 10.73 11.63 -6.86
N LEU A 245 9.69 12.05 -6.15
CA LEU A 245 9.85 12.71 -4.86
C LEU A 245 10.32 11.76 -3.75
N GLN A 246 9.90 10.49 -3.80
CA GLN A 246 10.27 9.49 -2.79
C GLN A 246 11.78 9.30 -2.67
N SER A 247 12.53 9.35 -3.78
CA SER A 247 13.99 9.23 -3.77
C SER A 247 14.68 10.41 -3.04
N SER A 248 14.05 11.58 -3.05
CA SER A 248 14.57 12.82 -2.45
C SER A 248 14.17 13.04 -0.99
N ILE A 249 13.15 12.31 -0.51
CA ILE A 249 12.61 12.48 0.84
C ILE A 249 13.31 11.52 1.83
N SER A 250 13.63 12.03 3.03
CA SER A 250 14.20 11.19 4.08
C SER A 250 13.21 10.12 4.55
N PRO A 251 13.67 8.91 4.94
CA PRO A 251 12.80 7.84 5.44
C PRO A 251 11.95 8.26 6.65
N VAL A 252 12.47 9.17 7.46
CA VAL A 252 11.76 9.70 8.65
C VAL A 252 10.60 10.61 8.22
N THR A 253 10.83 11.48 7.23
CA THR A 253 9.81 12.40 6.71
C THR A 253 8.71 11.62 6.00
N ALA A 254 9.05 10.66 5.13
CA ALA A 254 8.09 9.81 4.45
C ALA A 254 7.18 9.08 5.45
N ARG A 255 7.78 8.50 6.50
CA ARG A 255 7.06 7.79 7.55
C ARG A 255 6.13 8.71 8.36
N ARG A 256 6.59 9.90 8.76
CA ARG A 256 5.75 10.88 9.48
C ARG A 256 4.57 11.32 8.64
N LEU A 257 4.81 11.63 7.36
CA LEU A 257 3.76 11.99 6.42
C LEU A 257 2.71 10.88 6.30
N THR A 258 3.16 9.63 6.10
CA THR A 258 2.29 8.45 6.08
C THR A 258 1.47 8.32 7.35
N GLY A 259 2.09 8.44 8.53
CA GLY A 259 1.40 8.36 9.82
C GLY A 259 0.33 9.44 9.98
N VAL A 260 0.63 10.69 9.61
CA VAL A 260 -0.34 11.79 9.65
C VAL A 260 -1.51 11.54 8.70
N LEU A 261 -1.23 11.13 7.46
CA LEU A 261 -2.26 10.84 6.47
C LEU A 261 -3.19 9.71 6.93
N LEU A 262 -2.63 8.63 7.49
CA LEU A 262 -3.41 7.51 8.03
C LEU A 262 -4.24 7.92 9.24
N LEU A 263 -3.72 8.80 10.10
CA LEU A 263 -4.47 9.33 11.25
C LEU A 263 -5.66 10.18 10.77
N VAL A 264 -5.45 11.04 9.78
CA VAL A 264 -6.53 11.84 9.17
C VAL A 264 -7.60 10.92 8.57
N VAL A 265 -7.20 9.89 7.82
CA VAL A 265 -8.13 8.89 7.27
C VAL A 265 -8.91 8.19 8.38
N ALA A 266 -8.24 7.73 9.44
CA ALA A 266 -8.90 7.06 10.55
C ALA A 266 -9.97 7.95 11.21
N VAL A 267 -9.63 9.21 11.47
CA VAL A 267 -10.56 10.18 12.10
C VAL A 267 -11.75 10.48 11.17
N VAL A 268 -11.49 10.77 9.90
CA VAL A 268 -12.55 11.13 8.93
C VAL A 268 -13.52 9.97 8.72
N VAL A 269 -12.99 8.74 8.56
CA VAL A 269 -13.83 7.55 8.34
C VAL A 269 -14.61 7.18 9.61
N ALA A 270 -13.97 7.25 10.79
CA ALA A 270 -14.66 6.98 12.07
C ALA A 270 -15.76 8.00 12.35
N ALA A 271 -15.48 9.30 12.16
CA ALA A 271 -16.48 10.34 12.34
C ALA A 271 -17.71 10.13 11.44
N ARG A 272 -17.48 9.77 10.17
CA ARG A 272 -18.57 9.45 9.25
C ARG A 272 -19.37 8.22 9.67
N ALA A 273 -18.70 7.17 10.20
CA ALA A 273 -19.38 5.96 10.64
C ALA A 273 -20.29 6.19 11.86
N VAL A 274 -19.97 7.19 12.69
CA VAL A 274 -20.76 7.55 13.88
C VAL A 274 -21.91 8.51 13.53
N LEU A 275 -21.73 9.36 12.51
CA LEU A 275 -22.72 10.37 12.11
C LEU A 275 -23.83 9.82 11.16
N LYS A 276 -23.67 8.61 10.62
CA LYS A 276 -24.68 7.86 9.88
C LYS A 276 -25.41 6.85 10.78
#